data_4097016ac420a31ab445b0e83c9f32aa
#
_entry.id   4097016ac420a31ab445b0e83c9f32aa
#
_cell.length_a   1.000
_cell.length_b   1.000
_cell.length_c   1.000
_cell.angle_alpha   90.00
_cell.angle_beta   90.00
_cell.angle_gamma   90.00
#
_symmetry.space_group_name_H-M   'P 1'
#
loop_
_entity.id
_entity.type
_entity.pdbx_description
1 polymer ?
#
loop_
_entity_poly.entity_id
_entity_poly.type
_entity_poly.pdbx_seq_one_letter_code
_entity_poly.pdbx_strand_id
1 'polypeptide(L)'
;MVLRPKARELIAGIADDPTFGPVVVFGRGGTAVEVINDKALALPPLDMKLAGDLIARTRVSRVLKAYRNVPAAREADVALALVKIAQLAADLPEIRELDINPLLADETGVLALDARVAIAPVEPRFKGTGNPRFAVRPYPKQWERRIALADGRRMFVRPLRPEDESTVHALFGKVTPEDLRLRFFAPVKDFSHAFIARLTQLDYGRAMAFAAIDEASGELLGLVHLHADANYECGEYAILLRSDLKGHGLGWELMQLIIQYARSEGLQRIEGQVLRENSVMLSMCRELGFRIEADPEEPDVRIVKLPLD
;
A
#
# COMPACT_ATOMS: atom_id res chain seq x y z
N MET A 1 26.72 -34.26 -2.53
CA MET A 1 27.40 -33.24 -1.66
C MET A 1 27.71 -32.04 -2.53
N VAL A 2 27.13 -30.89 -2.26
CA VAL A 2 27.37 -29.65 -3.02
C VAL A 2 28.65 -29.00 -2.47
N LEU A 3 29.75 -29.02 -3.29
CA LEU A 3 31.02 -28.42 -2.90
C LEU A 3 31.08 -26.98 -3.46
N ARG A 4 30.88 -25.99 -2.59
CA ARG A 4 31.13 -24.56 -2.88
C ARG A 4 32.12 -23.99 -1.85
N PRO A 5 33.40 -24.38 -1.90
CA PRO A 5 34.36 -24.11 -0.83
C PRO A 5 34.70 -22.63 -0.63
N LYS A 6 34.39 -21.77 -1.60
CA LYS A 6 34.59 -20.31 -1.53
C LYS A 6 33.31 -19.51 -1.33
N ALA A 7 32.17 -20.19 -1.19
CA ALA A 7 30.90 -19.51 -0.96
C ALA A 7 30.88 -18.86 0.44
N ARG A 8 30.18 -17.74 0.53
CA ARG A 8 29.90 -17.05 1.79
C ARG A 8 28.66 -17.64 2.39
N GLU A 9 28.71 -17.92 3.67
CA GLU A 9 27.58 -18.38 4.44
C GLU A 9 26.76 -17.19 4.94
N LEU A 10 25.52 -17.10 4.53
CA LEU A 10 24.55 -16.06 4.88
C LEU A 10 23.39 -16.69 5.63
N ILE A 11 22.69 -15.87 6.41
CA ILE A 11 21.37 -16.18 6.93
C ILE A 11 20.35 -15.26 6.24
N ALA A 12 19.23 -15.83 5.82
CA ALA A 12 18.11 -15.09 5.26
C ALA A 12 16.80 -15.75 5.68
N GLY A 13 15.79 -14.95 6.02
CA GLY A 13 14.54 -15.54 6.45
C GLY A 13 13.47 -14.53 6.80
N ILE A 14 12.43 -15.04 7.48
CA ILE A 14 11.30 -14.30 8.03
C ILE A 14 11.28 -14.56 9.52
N ALA A 15 11.15 -13.52 10.34
CA ALA A 15 10.85 -13.61 11.76
C ALA A 15 9.53 -12.89 12.03
N ASP A 16 8.85 -13.28 13.09
CA ASP A 16 7.61 -12.66 13.53
C ASP A 16 7.90 -11.67 14.67
N ASP A 17 7.82 -10.38 14.38
CA ASP A 17 7.97 -9.33 15.38
C ASP A 17 6.61 -9.03 16.04
N PRO A 18 6.54 -8.93 17.39
CA PRO A 18 5.28 -8.70 18.09
C PRO A 18 4.57 -7.39 17.70
N THR A 19 5.35 -6.39 17.27
CA THR A 19 4.84 -5.05 16.93
C THR A 19 4.61 -4.89 15.44
N PHE A 20 5.55 -5.39 14.62
CA PHE A 20 5.58 -5.15 13.18
C PHE A 20 5.12 -6.36 12.35
N GLY A 21 4.80 -7.49 12.99
CA GLY A 21 4.47 -8.71 12.27
C GLY A 21 5.68 -9.30 11.53
N PRO A 22 5.51 -9.86 10.34
CA PRO A 22 6.61 -10.43 9.59
C PRO A 22 7.70 -9.42 9.24
N VAL A 23 8.95 -9.75 9.55
CA VAL A 23 10.14 -8.99 9.16
C VAL A 23 11.09 -9.89 8.38
N VAL A 24 11.73 -9.35 7.35
CA VAL A 24 12.79 -10.06 6.61
C VAL A 24 14.11 -9.87 7.34
N VAL A 25 14.78 -10.98 7.61
CA VAL A 25 16.08 -11.03 8.30
C VAL A 25 17.16 -11.34 7.27
N PHE A 26 18.28 -10.63 7.34
CA PHE A 26 19.47 -10.92 6.55
C PHE A 26 20.74 -10.68 7.39
N GLY A 27 21.75 -11.53 7.17
CA GLY A 27 23.03 -11.36 7.86
C GLY A 27 24.06 -12.44 7.56
N ARG A 28 25.08 -12.50 8.38
CA ARG A 28 26.10 -13.54 8.32
C ARG A 28 25.54 -14.86 8.82
N GLY A 29 25.69 -15.91 8.05
CA GLY A 29 25.30 -17.28 8.38
C GLY A 29 26.45 -18.12 9.01
N GLY A 30 26.20 -19.42 9.13
CA GLY A 30 27.12 -20.39 9.70
C GLY A 30 27.01 -20.53 11.22
N THR A 31 27.91 -21.32 11.82
CA THR A 31 27.86 -21.72 13.25
C THR A 31 28.12 -20.60 14.25
N ALA A 32 28.64 -19.45 13.84
CA ALA A 32 28.98 -18.33 14.69
C ALA A 32 27.93 -17.18 14.67
N VAL A 33 26.74 -17.42 14.14
CA VAL A 33 25.69 -16.40 13.96
C VAL A 33 25.33 -15.72 15.27
N GLU A 34 25.18 -16.50 16.36
CA GLU A 34 24.76 -16.00 17.68
C GLU A 34 25.83 -15.11 18.33
N VAL A 35 27.12 -15.41 18.10
CA VAL A 35 28.24 -14.67 18.70
C VAL A 35 28.52 -13.36 17.96
N ILE A 36 28.40 -13.38 16.63
CA ILE A 36 28.78 -12.24 15.78
C ILE A 36 27.68 -11.20 15.69
N ASN A 37 26.41 -11.62 15.79
CA ASN A 37 25.20 -10.80 15.73
C ASN A 37 25.21 -9.76 14.59
N ASP A 38 25.65 -10.19 13.37
CA ASP A 38 25.65 -9.36 12.17
C ASP A 38 24.36 -9.60 11.39
N LYS A 39 23.28 -8.98 11.84
CA LYS A 39 21.95 -9.08 11.23
C LYS A 39 21.37 -7.70 10.97
N ALA A 40 20.56 -7.59 9.92
CA ALA A 40 19.71 -6.44 9.65
C ALA A 40 18.29 -6.92 9.37
N LEU A 41 17.32 -6.08 9.67
CA LEU A 41 15.88 -6.35 9.50
C LEU A 41 15.29 -5.34 8.52
N ALA A 42 14.29 -5.79 7.76
CA ALA A 42 13.48 -4.91 6.93
C ALA A 42 12.02 -5.35 6.96
N LEU A 43 11.11 -4.38 6.89
CA LEU A 43 9.67 -4.65 6.74
C LEU A 43 9.37 -5.06 5.29
N PRO A 44 8.68 -6.19 5.06
CA PRO A 44 8.17 -6.50 3.73
C PRO A 44 7.00 -5.54 3.38
N PRO A 45 6.72 -5.31 2.09
CA PRO A 45 7.37 -5.91 0.92
C PRO A 45 8.73 -5.31 0.59
N LEU A 46 9.60 -6.08 -0.06
CA LEU A 46 10.89 -5.61 -0.54
C LEU A 46 10.91 -5.56 -2.07
N ASP A 47 11.52 -4.52 -2.61
CA ASP A 47 12.01 -4.47 -3.98
C ASP A 47 13.55 -4.67 -4.03
N MET A 48 14.14 -4.66 -5.22
CA MET A 48 15.58 -4.86 -5.38
C MET A 48 16.42 -3.78 -4.71
N LYS A 49 15.91 -2.53 -4.62
CA LYS A 49 16.60 -1.42 -3.96
C LYS A 49 16.58 -1.61 -2.44
N LEU A 50 15.41 -1.87 -1.86
CA LEU A 50 15.25 -2.10 -0.43
C LEU A 50 16.03 -3.34 0.03
N ALA A 51 16.07 -4.40 -0.80
CA ALA A 51 16.91 -5.57 -0.54
C ALA A 51 18.40 -5.24 -0.55
N GLY A 52 18.85 -4.42 -1.50
CA GLY A 52 20.23 -3.90 -1.54
C GLY A 52 20.58 -3.05 -0.31
N ASP A 53 19.68 -2.18 0.12
CA ASP A 53 19.83 -1.36 1.33
C ASP A 53 19.87 -2.24 2.60
N LEU A 54 19.08 -3.32 2.65
CA LEU A 54 19.12 -4.30 3.74
C LEU A 54 20.49 -4.99 3.81
N ILE A 55 21.02 -5.45 2.67
CA ILE A 55 22.36 -6.05 2.57
C ILE A 55 23.43 -5.07 3.05
N ALA A 56 23.39 -3.83 2.56
CA ALA A 56 24.39 -2.79 2.87
C ALA A 56 24.47 -2.45 4.36
N ARG A 57 23.41 -2.63 5.13
CA ARG A 57 23.37 -2.40 6.60
C ARG A 57 24.13 -3.46 7.41
N THR A 58 24.52 -4.58 6.78
CA THR A 58 25.27 -5.65 7.45
C THR A 58 26.79 -5.54 7.21
N ARG A 59 27.59 -6.09 8.14
CA ARG A 59 29.04 -6.21 7.95
C ARG A 59 29.38 -7.27 6.90
N VAL A 60 28.55 -8.29 6.75
CA VAL A 60 28.75 -9.35 5.76
C VAL A 60 28.71 -8.84 4.33
N SER A 61 28.07 -7.71 4.05
CA SER A 61 28.09 -7.04 2.74
C SER A 61 29.50 -6.78 2.21
N ARG A 62 30.45 -6.49 3.10
CA ARG A 62 31.85 -6.29 2.75
C ARG A 62 32.53 -7.59 2.28
N VAL A 63 32.07 -8.73 2.80
CA VAL A 63 32.64 -10.04 2.46
C VAL A 63 32.05 -10.56 1.16
N LEU A 64 30.90 -10.04 0.70
CA LEU A 64 30.32 -10.37 -0.62
C LEU A 64 31.18 -9.83 -1.77
N LYS A 65 31.98 -8.80 -1.53
CA LYS A 65 32.92 -8.24 -2.53
C LYS A 65 34.11 -9.17 -2.76
N ALA A 66 34.80 -8.96 -3.88
CA ALA A 66 36.04 -9.68 -4.16
C ALA A 66 37.08 -9.39 -3.08
N TYR A 67 37.76 -10.43 -2.58
CA TYR A 67 38.82 -10.29 -1.59
C TYR A 67 39.88 -11.37 -1.80
N ARG A 68 41.16 -10.95 -1.95
CA ARG A 68 42.28 -11.84 -2.29
C ARG A 68 41.98 -12.72 -3.48
N ASN A 69 42.00 -14.06 -3.34
CA ASN A 69 41.74 -15.05 -4.37
C ASN A 69 40.28 -15.55 -4.39
N VAL A 70 39.36 -14.83 -3.76
CA VAL A 70 37.93 -15.16 -3.73
C VAL A 70 37.17 -14.14 -4.56
N PRO A 71 36.50 -14.54 -5.67
CA PRO A 71 35.71 -13.64 -6.49
C PRO A 71 34.53 -13.01 -5.70
N ALA A 72 33.98 -11.92 -6.19
CA ALA A 72 32.77 -11.34 -5.62
C ALA A 72 31.59 -12.31 -5.73
N ALA A 73 30.74 -12.38 -4.74
CA ALA A 73 29.46 -13.05 -4.84
C ALA A 73 28.51 -12.21 -5.72
N ARG A 74 27.53 -12.86 -6.33
CA ARG A 74 26.47 -12.18 -7.11
C ARG A 74 25.46 -11.54 -6.16
N GLU A 75 25.76 -10.32 -5.71
CA GLU A 75 24.94 -9.57 -4.74
C GLU A 75 23.50 -9.37 -5.25
N ALA A 76 23.32 -9.20 -6.56
CA ALA A 76 21.99 -9.11 -7.18
C ALA A 76 21.14 -10.38 -6.98
N ASP A 77 21.77 -11.56 -6.96
CA ASP A 77 21.06 -12.82 -6.71
C ASP A 77 20.71 -12.96 -5.21
N VAL A 78 21.56 -12.44 -4.32
CA VAL A 78 21.24 -12.35 -2.90
C VAL A 78 20.03 -11.41 -2.68
N ALA A 79 20.05 -10.22 -3.29
CA ALA A 79 18.94 -9.28 -3.22
C ALA A 79 17.63 -9.90 -3.77
N LEU A 80 17.71 -10.59 -4.91
CA LEU A 80 16.55 -11.30 -5.49
C LEU A 80 16.01 -12.39 -4.56
N ALA A 81 16.88 -13.13 -3.85
CA ALA A 81 16.46 -14.11 -2.87
C ALA A 81 15.68 -13.45 -1.72
N LEU A 82 16.14 -12.30 -1.22
CA LEU A 82 15.43 -11.53 -0.18
C LEU A 82 14.07 -11.01 -0.67
N VAL A 83 13.98 -10.54 -1.91
CA VAL A 83 12.70 -10.14 -2.52
C VAL A 83 11.73 -11.33 -2.57
N LYS A 84 12.21 -12.52 -2.98
CA LYS A 84 11.39 -13.75 -3.00
C LYS A 84 10.95 -14.19 -1.60
N ILE A 85 11.81 -14.05 -0.59
CA ILE A 85 11.46 -14.33 0.80
C ILE A 85 10.38 -13.36 1.29
N ALA A 86 10.49 -12.06 0.97
CA ALA A 86 9.45 -11.08 1.27
C ALA A 86 8.13 -11.40 0.56
N GLN A 87 8.19 -11.89 -0.70
CA GLN A 87 7.02 -12.32 -1.44
C GLN A 87 6.37 -13.56 -0.83
N LEU A 88 7.14 -14.53 -0.34
CA LEU A 88 6.59 -15.68 0.39
C LEU A 88 5.81 -15.24 1.63
N ALA A 89 6.31 -14.25 2.39
CA ALA A 89 5.59 -13.70 3.52
C ALA A 89 4.28 -13.02 3.11
N ALA A 90 4.23 -12.40 1.91
CA ALA A 90 3.03 -11.74 1.40
C ALA A 90 1.98 -12.77 0.93
N ASP A 91 2.41 -13.80 0.21
CA ASP A 91 1.52 -14.77 -0.43
C ASP A 91 1.01 -15.84 0.53
N LEU A 92 1.80 -16.17 1.57
CA LEU A 92 1.54 -17.25 2.52
C LEU A 92 1.47 -16.71 3.96
N PRO A 93 0.35 -16.14 4.37
CA PRO A 93 0.19 -15.55 5.71
C PRO A 93 0.28 -16.57 6.86
N GLU A 94 0.23 -17.87 6.55
CA GLU A 94 0.46 -18.96 7.50
C GLU A 94 1.92 -19.05 7.96
N ILE A 95 2.88 -18.56 7.18
CA ILE A 95 4.30 -18.56 7.53
C ILE A 95 4.52 -17.61 8.71
N ARG A 96 5.00 -18.15 9.85
CA ARG A 96 5.42 -17.39 11.02
C ARG A 96 6.91 -17.13 11.03
N GLU A 97 7.67 -18.16 10.69
CA GLU A 97 9.13 -18.08 10.63
C GLU A 97 9.65 -18.84 9.40
N LEU A 98 10.66 -18.30 8.79
CA LEU A 98 11.48 -18.98 7.79
C LEU A 98 12.94 -18.71 8.15
N ASP A 99 13.73 -19.75 8.32
CA ASP A 99 15.18 -19.65 8.56
C ASP A 99 15.93 -20.45 7.51
N ILE A 100 16.68 -19.74 6.66
CA ILE A 100 17.60 -20.32 5.66
C ILE A 100 19.01 -20.08 6.18
N ASN A 101 19.64 -21.13 6.71
CA ASN A 101 20.97 -21.06 7.29
C ASN A 101 21.74 -22.39 7.11
N PRO A 102 22.77 -22.41 6.23
CA PRO A 102 23.26 -21.30 5.45
C PRO A 102 22.57 -21.13 4.09
N LEU A 103 22.43 -19.88 3.66
CA LEU A 103 22.28 -19.49 2.28
C LEU A 103 23.69 -19.22 1.72
N LEU A 104 24.18 -20.09 0.86
CA LEU A 104 25.48 -19.94 0.23
C LEU A 104 25.42 -18.92 -0.92
N ALA A 105 26.42 -18.02 -0.99
CA ALA A 105 26.55 -17.04 -2.07
C ALA A 105 27.96 -17.01 -2.63
N ASP A 106 28.11 -17.11 -3.95
CA ASP A 106 29.37 -17.04 -4.68
C ASP A 106 29.18 -16.37 -6.07
N GLU A 107 30.19 -16.44 -6.93
CA GLU A 107 30.18 -15.88 -8.27
C GLU A 107 29.17 -16.60 -9.22
N THR A 108 28.67 -17.76 -8.84
CA THR A 108 27.69 -18.53 -9.65
C THR A 108 26.24 -18.27 -9.22
N GLY A 109 26.03 -17.60 -8.06
CA GLY A 109 24.70 -17.25 -7.53
C GLY A 109 24.50 -17.67 -6.08
N VAL A 110 23.25 -17.94 -5.71
CA VAL A 110 22.87 -18.35 -4.35
C VAL A 110 22.32 -19.78 -4.30
N LEU A 111 22.51 -20.44 -3.15
CA LEU A 111 22.01 -21.79 -2.90
C LEU A 111 21.65 -21.96 -1.43
N ALA A 112 20.39 -22.25 -1.15
CA ALA A 112 19.95 -22.63 0.20
C ALA A 112 20.34 -24.09 0.46
N LEU A 113 21.01 -24.36 1.59
CA LEU A 113 21.38 -25.72 2.01
C LEU A 113 20.40 -26.30 3.02
N ASP A 114 19.93 -25.47 3.95
CA ASP A 114 18.94 -25.85 4.95
C ASP A 114 17.88 -24.73 5.03
N ALA A 115 16.63 -25.15 5.19
CA ALA A 115 15.52 -24.23 5.37
C ALA A 115 14.53 -24.80 6.39
N ARG A 116 14.20 -24.03 7.39
CA ARG A 116 13.20 -24.35 8.41
C ARG A 116 12.04 -23.38 8.30
N VAL A 117 10.83 -23.91 8.35
CA VAL A 117 9.60 -23.12 8.26
C VAL A 117 8.70 -23.44 9.44
N ALA A 118 8.28 -22.44 10.18
CA ALA A 118 7.19 -22.54 11.15
C ALA A 118 5.91 -21.95 10.55
N ILE A 119 4.81 -22.69 10.68
CA ILE A 119 3.50 -22.27 10.19
C ILE A 119 2.46 -22.26 11.32
N ALA A 120 1.48 -21.36 11.23
CA ALA A 120 0.31 -21.35 12.08
C ALA A 120 -0.93 -20.92 11.30
N PRO A 121 -2.13 -21.34 11.71
CA PRO A 121 -3.38 -20.93 11.08
C PRO A 121 -3.52 -19.40 11.04
N VAL A 122 -4.14 -18.90 9.98
CA VAL A 122 -4.54 -17.48 9.86
C VAL A 122 -5.91 -17.30 10.48
N GLU A 123 -6.12 -16.20 11.19
CA GLU A 123 -7.42 -15.93 11.78
C GLU A 123 -8.51 -15.75 10.71
N PRO A 124 -9.68 -16.40 10.87
CA PRO A 124 -10.74 -16.41 9.85
C PRO A 124 -11.39 -15.03 9.57
N ARG A 125 -11.11 -14.02 10.41
CA ARG A 125 -11.77 -12.71 10.34
C ARG A 125 -11.21 -11.80 9.24
N PHE A 126 -10.03 -12.11 8.69
CA PHE A 126 -9.46 -11.29 7.61
C PHE A 126 -10.12 -11.63 6.28
N LYS A 127 -10.86 -10.65 5.72
CA LYS A 127 -11.51 -10.76 4.41
C LYS A 127 -10.75 -10.01 3.29
N GLY A 128 -9.71 -9.24 3.64
CA GLY A 128 -8.90 -8.48 2.69
C GLY A 128 -7.87 -9.34 1.93
N THR A 129 -7.17 -8.74 0.99
CA THR A 129 -6.13 -9.39 0.18
C THR A 129 -4.73 -9.19 0.79
N GLY A 130 -3.86 -10.20 0.65
CA GLY A 130 -2.49 -10.18 1.15
C GLY A 130 -2.35 -10.66 2.61
N ASN A 131 -1.21 -10.41 3.22
CA ASN A 131 -0.95 -10.80 4.60
C ASN A 131 -1.43 -9.71 5.58
N PRO A 132 -2.46 -10.00 6.41
CA PRO A 132 -3.02 -9.02 7.35
C PRO A 132 -2.04 -8.57 8.45
N ARG A 133 -0.94 -9.31 8.61
CA ARG A 133 0.07 -9.05 9.64
C ARG A 133 1.16 -8.09 9.19
N PHE A 134 1.15 -7.67 7.92
CA PHE A 134 2.14 -6.70 7.43
C PHE A 134 1.93 -5.32 8.06
N ALA A 135 3.01 -4.76 8.62
CA ALA A 135 3.03 -3.37 9.09
C ALA A 135 2.89 -2.37 7.93
N VAL A 136 3.37 -2.75 6.75
CA VAL A 136 3.27 -1.93 5.52
C VAL A 136 2.60 -2.76 4.45
N ARG A 137 1.39 -2.37 4.04
CA ARG A 137 0.71 -3.03 2.92
C ARG A 137 1.33 -2.60 1.58
N PRO A 138 1.58 -3.54 0.66
CA PRO A 138 2.08 -3.22 -0.67
C PRO A 138 1.03 -2.45 -1.48
N TYR A 139 1.48 -1.79 -2.57
CA TYR A 139 0.58 -1.15 -3.51
C TYR A 139 -0.47 -2.14 -4.06
N PRO A 140 -1.78 -1.87 -3.88
CA PRO A 140 -2.83 -2.83 -4.14
C PRO A 140 -3.23 -2.86 -5.64
N LYS A 141 -2.35 -3.38 -6.48
CA LYS A 141 -2.47 -3.42 -7.95
C LYS A 141 -3.75 -4.10 -8.46
N GLN A 142 -4.32 -5.03 -7.71
CA GLN A 142 -5.57 -5.73 -8.05
C GLN A 142 -6.77 -4.77 -8.18
N TRP A 143 -6.67 -3.55 -7.68
CA TRP A 143 -7.68 -2.52 -7.78
C TRP A 143 -7.53 -1.62 -9.01
N GLU A 144 -6.50 -1.82 -9.84
CA GLU A 144 -6.38 -1.13 -11.12
C GLU A 144 -7.46 -1.61 -12.09
N ARG A 145 -8.15 -0.67 -12.73
CA ARG A 145 -9.18 -0.98 -13.72
C ARG A 145 -9.32 0.10 -14.78
N ARG A 146 -9.90 -0.27 -15.91
CA ARG A 146 -10.32 0.67 -16.95
C ARG A 146 -11.84 0.78 -16.93
N ILE A 147 -12.34 2.00 -16.99
CA ILE A 147 -13.76 2.30 -17.10
C ILE A 147 -14.01 3.17 -18.33
N ALA A 148 -15.19 3.04 -18.92
CA ALA A 148 -15.64 3.92 -19.99
C ALA A 148 -16.83 4.73 -19.47
N LEU A 149 -16.75 6.05 -19.58
CA LEU A 149 -17.86 6.94 -19.23
C LEU A 149 -18.89 6.98 -20.36
N ALA A 150 -20.10 7.43 -20.04
CA ALA A 150 -21.21 7.51 -21.00
C ALA A 150 -20.92 8.44 -22.20
N ASP A 151 -20.02 9.40 -22.03
CA ASP A 151 -19.56 10.32 -23.09
C ASP A 151 -18.44 9.74 -23.97
N GLY A 152 -18.06 8.48 -23.76
CA GLY A 152 -17.04 7.76 -24.52
C GLY A 152 -15.61 7.96 -24.03
N ARG A 153 -15.37 8.76 -23.00
CA ARG A 153 -14.03 8.89 -22.38
C ARG A 153 -13.63 7.60 -21.69
N ARG A 154 -12.38 7.23 -21.84
CA ARG A 154 -11.77 6.05 -21.20
C ARG A 154 -10.86 6.50 -20.09
N MET A 155 -11.10 5.94 -18.90
CA MET A 155 -10.39 6.27 -17.70
C MET A 155 -9.58 5.07 -17.21
N PHE A 156 -8.32 5.29 -16.85
CA PHE A 156 -7.57 4.35 -16.03
C PHE A 156 -7.72 4.74 -14.57
N VAL A 157 -8.44 3.91 -13.81
CA VAL A 157 -8.64 4.12 -12.38
C VAL A 157 -7.72 3.18 -11.61
N ARG A 158 -6.94 3.73 -10.70
CA ARG A 158 -5.96 2.99 -9.91
C ARG A 158 -5.77 3.57 -8.51
N PRO A 159 -5.25 2.80 -7.55
CA PRO A 159 -4.79 3.35 -6.28
C PRO A 159 -3.79 4.49 -6.50
N LEU A 160 -3.92 5.52 -5.68
CA LEU A 160 -3.04 6.69 -5.70
C LEU A 160 -1.65 6.28 -5.19
N ARG A 161 -0.59 6.86 -5.77
CA ARG A 161 0.81 6.57 -5.42
C ARG A 161 1.49 7.82 -4.87
N PRO A 162 2.57 7.69 -4.09
CA PRO A 162 3.36 8.85 -3.64
C PRO A 162 3.86 9.72 -4.78
N GLU A 163 4.21 9.11 -5.94
CA GLU A 163 4.72 9.81 -7.12
C GLU A 163 3.67 10.69 -7.82
N ASP A 164 2.39 10.54 -7.45
CA ASP A 164 1.28 11.32 -8.03
C ASP A 164 1.15 12.74 -7.47
N GLU A 165 2.03 13.15 -6.58
CA GLU A 165 1.95 14.45 -5.90
C GLU A 165 1.79 15.62 -6.88
N SER A 166 2.61 15.69 -7.93
CA SER A 166 2.53 16.74 -8.94
C SER A 166 1.21 16.70 -9.71
N THR A 167 0.69 15.50 -9.98
CA THR A 167 -0.56 15.29 -10.72
C THR A 167 -1.77 15.67 -9.87
N VAL A 168 -1.72 15.36 -8.57
CA VAL A 168 -2.74 15.79 -7.59
C VAL A 168 -2.74 17.31 -7.45
N HIS A 169 -1.56 17.93 -7.34
CA HIS A 169 -1.45 19.38 -7.30
C HIS A 169 -2.06 20.03 -8.55
N ALA A 170 -1.79 19.46 -9.74
CA ALA A 170 -2.37 19.96 -10.99
C ALA A 170 -3.91 19.83 -11.03
N LEU A 171 -4.48 18.74 -10.48
CA LEU A 171 -5.93 18.60 -10.34
C LEU A 171 -6.53 19.72 -9.48
N PHE A 172 -5.94 20.02 -8.32
CA PHE A 172 -6.43 21.08 -7.45
C PHE A 172 -6.48 22.45 -8.13
N GLY A 173 -5.51 22.74 -9.02
CA GLY A 173 -5.50 23.96 -9.83
C GLY A 173 -6.63 24.04 -10.86
N LYS A 174 -7.31 22.92 -11.15
CA LYS A 174 -8.44 22.83 -12.11
C LYS A 174 -9.81 22.66 -11.41
N VAL A 175 -9.84 22.73 -10.09
CA VAL A 175 -11.06 22.71 -9.29
C VAL A 175 -11.44 24.14 -8.90
N THR A 176 -12.71 24.51 -9.05
CA THR A 176 -13.19 25.84 -8.70
C THR A 176 -13.12 26.07 -7.18
N PRO A 177 -12.96 27.33 -6.73
CA PRO A 177 -12.98 27.65 -5.30
C PRO A 177 -14.25 27.17 -4.59
N GLU A 178 -15.39 27.16 -5.28
CA GLU A 178 -16.65 26.68 -4.77
C GLU A 178 -16.60 25.18 -4.51
N ASP A 179 -16.07 24.40 -5.45
CA ASP A 179 -15.95 22.94 -5.30
C ASP A 179 -14.94 22.54 -4.23
N LEU A 180 -13.86 23.33 -4.10
CA LEU A 180 -12.92 23.17 -2.99
C LEU A 180 -13.59 23.45 -1.64
N ARG A 181 -14.43 24.49 -1.55
CA ARG A 181 -15.19 24.81 -0.36
C ARG A 181 -16.17 23.66 -0.01
N LEU A 182 -16.87 23.13 -1.00
CA LEU A 182 -17.76 21.98 -0.81
C LEU A 182 -17.02 20.73 -0.31
N ARG A 183 -15.74 20.59 -0.63
CA ARG A 183 -14.92 19.44 -0.22
C ARG A 183 -14.25 19.63 1.13
N PHE A 184 -13.78 20.84 1.44
CA PHE A 184 -12.96 21.11 2.63
C PHE A 184 -13.69 21.92 3.70
N PHE A 185 -14.94 22.31 3.44
CA PHE A 185 -15.80 23.12 4.32
C PHE A 185 -15.25 24.52 4.66
N ALA A 186 -14.13 24.86 4.05
CA ALA A 186 -13.45 26.15 4.20
C ALA A 186 -12.82 26.57 2.86
N PRO A 187 -12.63 27.87 2.64
CA PRO A 187 -11.86 28.37 1.51
C PRO A 187 -10.41 27.89 1.61
N VAL A 188 -9.94 27.12 0.64
CA VAL A 188 -8.54 26.67 0.54
C VAL A 188 -7.85 27.58 -0.48
N LYS A 189 -6.82 28.32 -0.03
CA LYS A 189 -6.08 29.28 -0.86
C LYS A 189 -4.76 28.75 -1.39
N ASP A 190 -4.17 27.78 -0.73
CA ASP A 190 -2.87 27.22 -1.07
C ASP A 190 -2.79 25.74 -0.72
N PHE A 191 -2.10 24.98 -1.56
CA PHE A 191 -1.88 23.55 -1.41
C PHE A 191 -0.39 23.30 -1.19
N SER A 192 0.04 23.41 0.07
CA SER A 192 1.43 23.16 0.43
C SER A 192 1.83 21.72 0.10
N HIS A 193 3.13 21.52 -0.16
CA HIS A 193 3.70 20.18 -0.32
C HIS A 193 3.27 19.22 0.82
N ALA A 194 3.34 19.68 2.08
CA ALA A 194 2.93 18.87 3.22
C ALA A 194 1.43 18.49 3.20
N PHE A 195 0.57 19.31 2.63
CA PHE A 195 -0.84 19.00 2.47
C PHE A 195 -1.03 17.93 1.38
N ILE A 196 -0.42 18.09 0.20
CA ILE A 196 -0.53 17.12 -0.90
C ILE A 196 0.12 15.80 -0.52
N ALA A 197 1.28 15.82 0.16
CA ALA A 197 1.96 14.62 0.62
C ALA A 197 1.05 13.76 1.55
N ARG A 198 0.28 14.37 2.44
CA ARG A 198 -0.70 13.64 3.27
C ARG A 198 -1.81 12.96 2.48
N LEU A 199 -2.13 13.47 1.29
CA LEU A 199 -3.13 12.85 0.41
C LEU A 199 -2.55 11.71 -0.42
N THR A 200 -1.25 11.74 -0.74
CA THR A 200 -0.59 10.79 -1.65
C THR A 200 0.23 9.72 -0.94
N GLN A 201 0.80 10.02 0.23
CA GLN A 201 1.57 9.06 1.03
C GLN A 201 0.63 8.26 1.95
N LEU A 202 -0.09 7.33 1.36
CA LEU A 202 -1.11 6.54 2.04
C LEU A 202 -0.51 5.29 2.70
N ASP A 203 -0.93 5.03 3.91
CA ASP A 203 -0.86 3.69 4.49
C ASP A 203 -2.05 2.88 3.95
N TYR A 204 -1.81 2.05 2.93
CA TYR A 204 -2.85 1.19 2.34
C TYR A 204 -3.46 0.20 3.35
N GLY A 205 -2.86 0.05 4.52
CA GLY A 205 -3.42 -0.70 5.63
C GLY A 205 -4.62 0.00 6.29
N ARG A 206 -4.73 1.33 6.17
CA ARG A 206 -5.77 2.13 6.83
C ARG A 206 -6.48 3.12 5.93
N ALA A 207 -5.92 3.38 4.76
CA ALA A 207 -6.46 4.35 3.83
C ALA A 207 -6.37 3.84 2.40
N MET A 208 -7.35 4.19 1.59
CA MET A 208 -7.35 3.98 0.15
C MET A 208 -7.71 5.28 -0.55
N ALA A 209 -7.01 5.58 -1.63
CA ALA A 209 -7.45 6.59 -2.57
C ALA A 209 -7.37 6.05 -3.98
N PHE A 210 -8.41 6.29 -4.79
CA PHE A 210 -8.41 5.97 -6.20
C PHE A 210 -8.28 7.24 -7.03
N ALA A 211 -7.33 7.22 -7.96
CA ALA A 211 -7.07 8.24 -8.94
C ALA A 211 -7.72 7.85 -10.28
N ALA A 212 -8.57 8.71 -10.84
CA ALA A 212 -9.14 8.53 -12.17
C ALA A 212 -8.34 9.36 -13.17
N ILE A 213 -7.61 8.68 -14.06
CA ILE A 213 -6.70 9.25 -15.03
C ILE A 213 -7.32 9.08 -16.44
N ASP A 214 -7.44 10.15 -17.17
CA ASP A 214 -7.88 10.10 -18.58
C ASP A 214 -6.81 9.40 -19.44
N GLU A 215 -7.18 8.34 -20.15
CA GLU A 215 -6.23 7.58 -20.97
C GLU A 215 -5.71 8.40 -22.18
N ALA A 216 -6.46 9.38 -22.66
CA ALA A 216 -6.07 10.18 -23.81
C ALA A 216 -5.07 11.29 -23.45
N SER A 217 -5.29 11.99 -22.35
CA SER A 217 -4.45 13.13 -21.94
C SER A 217 -3.43 12.78 -20.85
N GLY A 218 -3.62 11.68 -20.12
CA GLY A 218 -2.85 11.34 -18.93
C GLY A 218 -3.16 12.22 -17.70
N GLU A 219 -4.17 13.08 -17.78
CA GLU A 219 -4.55 13.99 -16.71
C GLU A 219 -5.36 13.28 -15.63
N LEU A 220 -5.10 13.64 -14.38
CA LEU A 220 -5.92 13.23 -13.24
C LEU A 220 -7.21 14.06 -13.22
N LEU A 221 -8.35 13.39 -13.33
CA LEU A 221 -9.65 14.01 -13.43
C LEU A 221 -10.48 13.91 -12.15
N GLY A 222 -10.12 13.02 -11.25
CA GLY A 222 -10.83 12.85 -9.98
C GLY A 222 -10.11 11.95 -9.01
N LEU A 223 -10.43 12.15 -7.73
CA LEU A 223 -9.92 11.38 -6.59
C LEU A 223 -11.08 11.02 -5.67
N VAL A 224 -11.07 9.79 -5.16
CA VAL A 224 -11.90 9.39 -4.03
C VAL A 224 -11.01 8.77 -2.97
N HIS A 225 -11.19 9.17 -1.72
CA HIS A 225 -10.45 8.68 -0.57
C HIS A 225 -11.36 7.94 0.39
N LEU A 226 -10.79 6.99 1.12
CA LEU A 226 -11.40 6.33 2.27
C LEU A 226 -10.34 6.19 3.36
N HIS A 227 -10.65 6.61 4.57
CA HIS A 227 -9.84 6.40 5.76
C HIS A 227 -10.60 5.55 6.75
N ALA A 228 -10.05 4.41 7.13
CA ALA A 228 -10.64 3.56 8.16
C ALA A 228 -10.31 4.10 9.56
N ASP A 229 -11.26 3.96 10.48
CA ASP A 229 -11.06 4.26 11.89
C ASP A 229 -10.08 3.26 12.55
N ALA A 230 -9.70 3.54 13.81
CA ALA A 230 -8.74 2.72 14.54
C ALA A 230 -9.21 1.26 14.73
N ASN A 231 -10.51 1.02 14.81
CA ASN A 231 -11.11 -0.29 15.02
C ASN A 231 -11.43 -1.04 13.73
N TYR A 232 -11.22 -0.40 12.57
CA TYR A 232 -11.57 -0.97 11.26
C TYR A 232 -13.07 -1.27 11.10
N GLU A 233 -13.93 -0.46 11.76
CA GLU A 233 -15.38 -0.59 11.70
C GLU A 233 -16.01 0.40 10.72
N CYS A 234 -15.46 1.62 10.68
CA CYS A 234 -15.99 2.73 9.88
C CYS A 234 -14.95 3.28 8.93
N GLY A 235 -15.34 3.55 7.69
CA GLY A 235 -14.54 4.28 6.72
C GLY A 235 -15.12 5.65 6.43
N GLU A 236 -14.34 6.72 6.66
CA GLU A 236 -14.70 8.06 6.21
C GLU A 236 -14.26 8.25 4.77
N TYR A 237 -15.20 8.61 3.88
CA TYR A 237 -14.90 8.87 2.48
C TYR A 237 -14.87 10.36 2.15
N ALA A 238 -14.14 10.68 1.09
CA ALA A 238 -14.17 12.01 0.48
C ALA A 238 -13.86 11.93 -1.02
N ILE A 239 -14.54 12.73 -1.82
CA ILE A 239 -14.39 12.74 -3.27
C ILE A 239 -14.15 14.14 -3.79
N LEU A 240 -13.30 14.27 -4.81
CA LEU A 240 -13.02 15.51 -5.52
C LEU A 240 -12.89 15.21 -7.02
N LEU A 241 -13.60 15.97 -7.84
CA LEU A 241 -13.52 15.89 -9.31
C LEU A 241 -13.08 17.23 -9.87
N ARG A 242 -12.46 17.20 -11.04
CA ARG A 242 -12.28 18.41 -11.86
C ARG A 242 -13.64 19.00 -12.16
N SER A 243 -13.80 20.31 -11.95
CA SER A 243 -15.13 20.96 -11.90
C SER A 243 -15.95 20.85 -13.19
N ASP A 244 -15.27 20.81 -14.36
CA ASP A 244 -15.90 20.67 -15.66
C ASP A 244 -16.43 19.24 -15.96
N LEU A 245 -16.19 18.27 -15.08
CA LEU A 245 -16.57 16.87 -15.27
C LEU A 245 -17.77 16.44 -14.42
N LYS A 246 -18.40 17.38 -13.75
CA LYS A 246 -19.64 17.09 -13.01
C LYS A 246 -20.77 16.66 -13.95
N GLY A 247 -21.53 15.65 -13.55
CA GLY A 247 -22.68 15.15 -14.34
C GLY A 247 -22.29 14.16 -15.44
N HIS A 248 -21.02 13.82 -15.64
CA HIS A 248 -20.57 12.85 -16.65
C HIS A 248 -20.40 11.41 -16.11
N GLY A 249 -20.86 11.12 -14.89
CA GLY A 249 -20.86 9.77 -14.31
C GLY A 249 -19.58 9.40 -13.55
N LEU A 250 -18.46 10.14 -13.68
CA LEU A 250 -17.19 9.78 -13.04
C LEU A 250 -17.33 9.69 -11.50
N GLY A 251 -18.05 10.63 -10.88
CA GLY A 251 -18.27 10.61 -9.43
C GLY A 251 -19.02 9.36 -8.98
N TRP A 252 -20.00 8.92 -9.75
CA TRP A 252 -20.74 7.69 -9.47
C TRP A 252 -19.85 6.46 -9.50
N GLU A 253 -19.05 6.29 -10.54
CA GLU A 253 -18.10 5.19 -10.70
C GLU A 253 -17.07 5.13 -9.56
N LEU A 254 -16.53 6.28 -9.18
CA LEU A 254 -15.56 6.36 -8.07
C LEU A 254 -16.21 6.03 -6.72
N MET A 255 -17.44 6.48 -6.49
CA MET A 255 -18.16 6.16 -5.25
C MET A 255 -18.52 4.66 -5.19
N GLN A 256 -18.97 4.06 -6.27
CA GLN A 256 -19.21 2.62 -6.32
C GLN A 256 -17.92 1.83 -6.05
N LEU A 257 -16.80 2.27 -6.62
CA LEU A 257 -15.51 1.62 -6.43
C LEU A 257 -15.06 1.67 -4.96
N ILE A 258 -15.17 2.83 -4.30
CA ILE A 258 -14.75 2.96 -2.91
C ILE A 258 -15.66 2.16 -1.96
N ILE A 259 -16.96 2.07 -2.26
CA ILE A 259 -17.91 1.21 -1.54
C ILE A 259 -17.53 -0.27 -1.70
N GLN A 260 -17.21 -0.69 -2.94
CA GLN A 260 -16.75 -2.06 -3.21
C GLN A 260 -15.47 -2.39 -2.44
N TYR A 261 -14.51 -1.45 -2.43
CA TYR A 261 -13.28 -1.58 -1.65
C TYR A 261 -13.57 -1.75 -0.15
N ALA A 262 -14.37 -0.87 0.42
CA ALA A 262 -14.72 -0.92 1.84
C ALA A 262 -15.38 -2.25 2.26
N ARG A 263 -16.27 -2.80 1.40
CA ARG A 263 -16.85 -4.14 1.61
C ARG A 263 -15.79 -5.23 1.59
N SER A 264 -14.86 -5.17 0.64
CA SER A 264 -13.79 -6.19 0.54
C SER A 264 -12.84 -6.16 1.73
N GLU A 265 -12.63 -4.99 2.34
CA GLU A 265 -11.84 -4.84 3.55
C GLU A 265 -12.60 -5.21 4.83
N GLY A 266 -13.91 -5.48 4.74
CA GLY A 266 -14.73 -5.89 5.86
C GLY A 266 -15.16 -4.77 6.79
N LEU A 267 -15.12 -3.52 6.33
CA LEU A 267 -15.70 -2.39 7.07
C LEU A 267 -17.20 -2.59 7.25
N GLN A 268 -17.74 -2.18 8.40
CA GLN A 268 -19.17 -2.31 8.70
C GLN A 268 -20.00 -1.20 8.07
N ARG A 269 -19.40 -0.01 7.90
CA ARG A 269 -20.07 1.14 7.31
C ARG A 269 -19.09 2.12 6.67
N ILE A 270 -19.61 2.90 5.73
CA ILE A 270 -18.96 4.11 5.21
C ILE A 270 -19.76 5.32 5.69
N GLU A 271 -19.05 6.37 6.07
CA GLU A 271 -19.67 7.65 6.40
C GLU A 271 -18.92 8.82 5.75
N GLY A 272 -19.57 9.97 5.72
CA GLY A 272 -18.97 11.20 5.25
C GLY A 272 -19.79 12.40 5.67
N GLN A 273 -19.18 13.56 5.58
CA GLN A 273 -19.83 14.85 5.81
C GLN A 273 -20.07 15.57 4.49
N VAL A 274 -21.23 16.16 4.34
CA VAL A 274 -21.65 16.87 3.12
C VAL A 274 -22.35 18.16 3.50
N LEU A 275 -21.94 19.30 2.93
CA LEU A 275 -22.64 20.56 3.15
C LEU A 275 -24.10 20.46 2.66
N ARG A 276 -25.04 20.99 3.42
CA ARG A 276 -26.49 20.96 3.13
C ARG A 276 -26.82 21.51 1.74
N GLU A 277 -26.06 22.49 1.27
CA GLU A 277 -26.23 23.10 -0.04
C GLU A 277 -25.70 22.24 -1.20
N ASN A 278 -24.85 21.24 -0.93
CA ASN A 278 -24.33 20.33 -1.95
C ASN A 278 -25.41 19.29 -2.35
N SER A 279 -26.46 19.78 -2.99
CA SER A 279 -27.62 18.98 -3.40
C SER A 279 -27.24 17.82 -4.34
N VAL A 280 -26.24 18.04 -5.20
CA VAL A 280 -25.75 17.01 -6.15
C VAL A 280 -25.16 15.83 -5.39
N MET A 281 -24.26 16.09 -4.43
CA MET A 281 -23.65 15.03 -3.62
C MET A 281 -24.68 14.32 -2.76
N LEU A 282 -25.60 15.07 -2.14
CA LEU A 282 -26.69 14.50 -1.33
C LEU A 282 -27.63 13.62 -2.18
N SER A 283 -27.93 14.00 -3.43
CA SER A 283 -28.72 13.17 -4.34
C SER A 283 -27.99 11.87 -4.67
N MET A 284 -26.72 11.94 -5.04
CA MET A 284 -25.90 10.76 -5.32
C MET A 284 -25.81 9.84 -4.10
N CYS A 285 -25.65 10.39 -2.88
CA CYS A 285 -25.66 9.59 -1.66
C CYS A 285 -26.98 8.85 -1.47
N ARG A 286 -28.14 9.50 -1.70
CA ARG A 286 -29.44 8.80 -1.62
C ARG A 286 -29.57 7.66 -2.62
N GLU A 287 -29.19 7.89 -3.86
CA GLU A 287 -29.23 6.87 -4.91
C GLU A 287 -28.29 5.68 -4.63
N LEU A 288 -27.14 5.93 -3.96
CA LEU A 288 -26.21 4.90 -3.49
C LEU A 288 -26.68 4.19 -2.20
N GLY A 289 -27.80 4.62 -1.60
CA GLY A 289 -28.39 3.99 -0.42
C GLY A 289 -27.90 4.56 0.92
N PHE A 290 -27.18 5.68 0.93
CA PHE A 290 -26.80 6.33 2.17
C PHE A 290 -28.00 6.90 2.91
N ARG A 291 -28.02 6.75 4.22
CA ARG A 291 -28.93 7.50 5.12
C ARG A 291 -28.32 8.87 5.37
N ILE A 292 -29.18 9.91 5.34
CA ILE A 292 -28.76 11.30 5.52
C ILE A 292 -29.35 11.81 6.83
N GLU A 293 -28.50 12.25 7.73
CA GLU A 293 -28.84 12.76 9.05
C GLU A 293 -28.35 14.21 9.17
N ALA A 294 -29.01 15.01 10.01
CA ALA A 294 -28.49 16.33 10.37
C ALA A 294 -27.32 16.16 11.35
N ASP A 295 -26.27 16.95 11.18
CA ASP A 295 -25.22 17.02 12.19
C ASP A 295 -25.77 17.81 13.40
N PRO A 296 -25.69 17.28 14.63
CA PRO A 296 -26.18 17.98 15.82
C PRO A 296 -25.35 19.19 16.20
N GLU A 297 -24.08 19.25 15.81
CA GLU A 297 -23.17 20.35 16.16
C GLU A 297 -23.09 21.40 15.05
N GLU A 298 -23.23 20.98 13.78
CA GLU A 298 -23.11 21.85 12.59
C GLU A 298 -24.38 21.81 11.72
N PRO A 299 -25.31 22.80 11.86
CA PRO A 299 -26.59 22.81 11.14
C PRO A 299 -26.49 22.78 9.61
N ASP A 300 -25.38 23.30 9.06
CA ASP A 300 -25.13 23.34 7.64
C ASP A 300 -24.47 22.07 7.08
N VAL A 301 -24.14 21.11 7.93
CA VAL A 301 -23.57 19.81 7.57
C VAL A 301 -24.63 18.71 7.62
N ARG A 302 -24.48 17.73 6.78
CA ARG A 302 -25.22 16.46 6.78
C ARG A 302 -24.23 15.32 6.94
N ILE A 303 -24.50 14.43 7.87
CA ILE A 303 -23.77 13.16 8.01
C ILE A 303 -24.47 12.15 7.12
N VAL A 304 -23.72 11.56 6.22
CA VAL A 304 -24.22 10.50 5.32
C VAL A 304 -23.58 9.17 5.70
N LYS A 305 -24.41 8.13 5.89
CA LYS A 305 -23.95 6.80 6.38
C LYS A 305 -24.50 5.69 5.51
N LEU A 306 -23.64 4.79 5.07
CA LEU A 306 -23.98 3.58 4.35
C LEU A 306 -23.52 2.36 5.14
N PRO A 307 -24.43 1.54 5.71
CA PRO A 307 -24.08 0.22 6.23
C PRO A 307 -23.57 -0.69 5.10
N LEU A 308 -22.55 -1.47 5.40
CA LEU A 308 -21.93 -2.42 4.46
C LEU A 308 -22.23 -3.84 4.98
N ASP A 309 -23.24 -4.47 4.43
CA ASP A 309 -23.64 -5.86 4.76
C ASP A 309 -22.71 -6.89 4.08
#